data_b464b2097237c59384cf7d7c7b1cd794
#
_entry.id   b464b2097237c59384cf7d7c7b1cd794
#
_cell.length_a   1.000
_cell.length_b   1.000
_cell.length_c   1.000
_cell.angle_alpha   90.00
_cell.angle_beta   90.00
_cell.angle_gamma   90.00
#
_symmetry.space_group_name_H-M   'P 1'
#
loop_
_entity.id
_entity.type
_entity.pdbx_description
1 polymer ?
#
loop_
_entity_poly.entity_id
_entity_poly.type
_entity_poly.pdbx_seq_one_letter_code
_entity_poly.pdbx_strand_id
1 'polypeptide(L)'
;FMKKIIIIGSGTSGLMTAAIFKRFYAGRVKVEVYYDSKRKTIGVGESTTQAFVDFLRRYLYVHPADFIKDTGSTVKLGILFKNWTENGKYFHGFNECNVDNSKGEYPESLYSIPNGTFNGGTLYNKATTTVPSHDFYYNHAVHIDTQLITKYILDDIEDEIDHIDDVV
;
A
#
# COMPACT_ATOMS: atom_id res chain seq x y z
N PHE A 1 -22.97 -14.68 -21.60
CA PHE A 1 -21.57 -15.13 -21.47
C PHE A 1 -20.88 -14.33 -20.37
N MET A 2 -20.32 -14.99 -19.36
CA MET A 2 -19.49 -14.37 -18.35
C MET A 2 -18.13 -14.02 -18.98
N LYS A 3 -17.68 -12.78 -18.83
CA LYS A 3 -16.36 -12.36 -19.31
C LYS A 3 -15.26 -13.01 -18.49
N LYS A 4 -14.19 -13.43 -19.17
CA LYS A 4 -12.99 -13.99 -18.55
C LYS A 4 -11.90 -12.92 -18.51
N ILE A 5 -11.22 -12.81 -17.37
CA ILE A 5 -10.02 -12.00 -17.17
C ILE A 5 -8.87 -12.95 -16.88
N ILE A 6 -7.81 -12.82 -17.64
CA ILE A 6 -6.58 -13.61 -17.48
C ILE A 6 -5.49 -12.68 -16.95
N ILE A 7 -4.87 -13.07 -15.85
CA ILE A 7 -3.75 -12.35 -15.22
C ILE A 7 -2.52 -13.25 -15.29
N ILE A 8 -1.43 -12.74 -15.80
CA ILE A 8 -0.15 -13.45 -15.91
C ILE A 8 0.77 -12.98 -14.79
N GLY A 9 1.06 -13.88 -13.87
CA GLY A 9 1.90 -13.65 -12.70
C GLY A 9 1.11 -13.51 -11.40
N SER A 10 1.48 -14.29 -10.39
CA SER A 10 0.89 -14.27 -9.04
C SER A 10 1.76 -13.50 -8.03
N GLY A 11 2.53 -12.52 -8.48
CA GLY A 11 3.20 -11.56 -7.60
C GLY A 11 2.22 -10.56 -7.00
N THR A 12 2.71 -9.65 -6.16
CA THR A 12 1.90 -8.63 -5.48
C THR A 12 0.93 -7.92 -6.42
N SER A 13 1.42 -7.41 -7.56
CA SER A 13 0.57 -6.68 -8.53
C SER A 13 -0.51 -7.56 -9.17
N GLY A 14 -0.17 -8.82 -9.51
CA GLY A 14 -1.13 -9.75 -10.12
C GLY A 14 -2.24 -10.12 -9.15
N LEU A 15 -1.90 -10.45 -7.92
CA LEU A 15 -2.89 -10.80 -6.88
C LEU A 15 -3.73 -9.60 -6.43
N MET A 16 -3.14 -8.41 -6.31
CA MET A 16 -3.91 -7.18 -6.07
C MET A 16 -4.91 -6.92 -7.20
N THR A 17 -4.48 -7.12 -8.45
CA THR A 17 -5.36 -6.98 -9.61
C THR A 17 -6.51 -8.00 -9.57
N ALA A 18 -6.22 -9.25 -9.25
CA ALA A 18 -7.22 -10.31 -9.10
C ALA A 18 -8.26 -9.94 -8.02
N ALA A 19 -7.81 -9.50 -6.85
CA ALA A 19 -8.67 -9.06 -5.75
C ALA A 19 -9.59 -7.91 -6.18
N ILE A 20 -9.05 -6.89 -6.86
CA ILE A 20 -9.83 -5.76 -7.36
C ILE A 20 -10.92 -6.24 -8.33
N PHE A 21 -10.58 -7.07 -9.32
CA PHE A 21 -11.56 -7.56 -10.29
C PHE A 21 -12.64 -8.41 -9.62
N LYS A 22 -12.28 -9.26 -8.69
CA LYS A 22 -13.25 -10.08 -7.96
C LYS A 22 -14.21 -9.22 -7.13
N ARG A 23 -13.70 -8.29 -6.36
CA ARG A 23 -14.55 -7.45 -5.49
C ARG A 23 -15.40 -6.45 -6.29
N PHE A 24 -14.80 -5.81 -7.31
CA PHE A 24 -15.51 -4.78 -8.10
C PHE A 24 -16.54 -5.37 -9.07
N TYR A 25 -16.24 -6.54 -9.65
CA TYR A 25 -17.12 -7.20 -10.64
C TYR A 25 -17.79 -8.45 -10.12
N ALA A 26 -17.93 -8.62 -8.83
CA ALA A 26 -18.46 -9.81 -8.14
C ALA A 26 -19.49 -10.59 -8.98
N GLY A 27 -19.18 -11.84 -9.32
CA GLY A 27 -20.05 -12.72 -10.11
C GLY A 27 -20.25 -12.37 -11.61
N ARG A 28 -19.70 -11.24 -12.08
CA ARG A 28 -19.83 -10.82 -13.50
C ARG A 28 -18.64 -11.20 -14.37
N VAL A 29 -17.52 -11.56 -13.75
CA VAL A 29 -16.29 -11.96 -14.43
C VAL A 29 -15.72 -13.22 -13.80
N LYS A 30 -15.11 -14.05 -14.62
CA LYS A 30 -14.26 -15.16 -14.19
C LYS A 30 -12.81 -14.65 -14.19
N VAL A 31 -12.07 -14.83 -13.09
CA VAL A 31 -10.67 -14.40 -12.99
C VAL A 31 -9.79 -15.65 -12.92
N GLU A 32 -8.84 -15.74 -13.84
CA GLU A 32 -7.82 -16.78 -13.88
C GLU A 32 -6.45 -16.12 -13.70
N VAL A 33 -5.66 -16.61 -12.72
CA VAL A 33 -4.30 -16.15 -12.46
C VAL A 33 -3.34 -17.27 -12.79
N TYR A 34 -2.49 -17.06 -13.79
CA TYR A 34 -1.49 -18.01 -14.24
C TYR A 34 -0.13 -17.68 -13.60
N TYR A 35 0.56 -18.69 -13.09
CA TYR A 35 1.87 -18.52 -12.50
C TYR A 35 2.76 -19.76 -12.78
N ASP A 36 4.06 -19.60 -12.60
CA ASP A 36 5.06 -20.68 -12.71
C ASP A 36 5.65 -20.93 -11.30
N SER A 37 5.29 -22.05 -10.68
CA SER A 37 5.77 -22.44 -9.35
C SER A 37 7.28 -22.66 -9.29
N LYS A 38 7.93 -22.89 -10.45
CA LYS A 38 9.37 -23.07 -10.55
C LYS A 38 10.13 -21.73 -10.49
N ARG A 39 9.46 -20.62 -10.76
CA ARG A 39 10.03 -19.27 -10.65
C ARG A 39 9.78 -18.74 -9.25
N LYS A 40 10.84 -18.66 -8.48
CA LYS A 40 10.75 -18.03 -7.16
C LYS A 40 10.48 -16.54 -7.32
N THR A 41 9.49 -16.04 -6.58
CA THR A 41 9.30 -14.61 -6.41
C THR A 41 10.58 -14.00 -5.84
N ILE A 42 11.02 -12.88 -6.40
CA ILE A 42 12.12 -12.12 -5.83
C ILE A 42 11.59 -11.56 -4.50
N GLY A 43 11.91 -12.26 -3.40
CA GLY A 43 11.50 -11.86 -2.05
C GLY A 43 12.34 -10.71 -1.56
N VAL A 44 11.87 -9.50 -1.76
CA VAL A 44 12.50 -8.28 -1.23
C VAL A 44 11.47 -7.52 -0.41
N GLY A 45 11.96 -6.74 0.57
CA GLY A 45 11.12 -5.78 1.23
C GLY A 45 10.72 -4.66 0.26
N GLU A 46 9.47 -4.30 0.23
CA GLU A 46 8.94 -3.20 -0.56
C GLU A 46 8.33 -2.11 0.31
N SER A 47 8.37 -0.91 -0.23
CA SER A 47 7.85 0.28 0.42
C SER A 47 6.61 0.75 -0.33
N THR A 48 5.47 0.76 0.34
CA THR A 48 4.20 1.12 -0.27
C THR A 48 3.88 2.62 -0.21
N THR A 49 2.71 2.97 -0.70
CA THR A 49 2.06 4.28 -0.55
C THR A 49 0.73 4.12 0.17
N GLN A 50 0.07 5.23 0.49
CA GLN A 50 -1.28 5.22 1.08
C GLN A 50 -2.30 4.44 0.24
N ALA A 51 -2.15 4.43 -1.09
CA ALA A 51 -3.02 3.67 -1.98
C ALA A 51 -3.04 2.17 -1.66
N PHE A 52 -1.95 1.62 -1.12
CA PHE A 52 -1.92 0.23 -0.68
C PHE A 52 -2.78 0.00 0.57
N VAL A 53 -2.74 0.92 1.53
CA VAL A 53 -3.59 0.86 2.72
C VAL A 53 -5.07 0.98 2.34
N ASP A 54 -5.38 1.83 1.38
CA ASP A 54 -6.72 1.93 0.80
C ASP A 54 -7.15 0.63 0.10
N PHE A 55 -6.22 -0.04 -0.60
CA PHE A 55 -6.47 -1.34 -1.21
C PHE A 55 -6.86 -2.40 -0.16
N LEU A 56 -6.12 -2.52 0.93
CA LEU A 56 -6.43 -3.45 2.02
C LEU A 56 -7.86 -3.27 2.52
N ARG A 57 -8.26 -2.04 2.73
CA ARG A 57 -9.60 -1.71 3.26
C ARG A 57 -10.72 -1.93 2.26
N ARG A 58 -10.51 -1.48 1.02
CA ARG A 58 -11.57 -1.46 -0.01
C ARG A 58 -11.79 -2.79 -0.68
N TYR A 59 -10.74 -3.59 -0.82
CA TYR A 59 -10.79 -4.82 -1.62
C TYR A 59 -10.54 -6.10 -0.83
N LEU A 60 -9.80 -6.04 0.26
CA LEU A 60 -9.64 -7.19 1.17
C LEU A 60 -10.50 -7.05 2.43
N TYR A 61 -11.09 -5.88 2.67
CA TYR A 61 -11.88 -5.56 3.88
C TYR A 61 -11.10 -5.76 5.18
N VAL A 62 -9.79 -5.58 5.11
CA VAL A 62 -8.85 -5.80 6.20
C VAL A 62 -8.53 -4.49 6.90
N HIS A 63 -8.53 -4.52 8.22
CA HIS A 63 -8.03 -3.42 9.02
C HIS A 63 -6.50 -3.33 8.94
N PRO A 64 -5.89 -2.17 8.66
CA PRO A 64 -4.43 -2.06 8.52
C PRO A 64 -3.63 -2.57 9.73
N ALA A 65 -4.15 -2.42 10.94
CA ALA A 65 -3.49 -2.91 12.14
C ALA A 65 -3.43 -4.45 12.20
N ASP A 66 -4.51 -5.14 11.76
CA ASP A 66 -4.55 -6.59 11.68
C ASP A 66 -3.56 -7.07 10.61
N PHE A 67 -3.59 -6.43 9.43
CA PHE A 67 -2.61 -6.70 8.37
C PHE A 67 -1.16 -6.59 8.87
N ILE A 68 -0.82 -5.51 9.58
CA ILE A 68 0.53 -5.29 10.12
C ILE A 68 0.90 -6.41 11.10
N LYS A 69 -0.03 -6.79 11.97
CA LYS A 69 0.17 -7.86 12.94
C LYS A 69 0.40 -9.22 12.26
N ASP A 70 -0.39 -9.54 11.26
CA ASP A 70 -0.38 -10.85 10.60
C ASP A 70 0.81 -11.03 9.66
N THR A 71 1.29 -9.93 9.05
CA THR A 71 2.39 -9.97 8.07
C THR A 71 3.74 -9.49 8.63
N GLY A 72 3.79 -9.02 9.86
CA GLY A 72 5.01 -8.42 10.42
C GLY A 72 5.45 -7.13 9.69
N SER A 73 4.56 -6.52 8.91
CA SER A 73 4.79 -5.25 8.22
C SER A 73 5.08 -4.12 9.20
N THR A 74 5.75 -3.07 8.74
CA THR A 74 6.04 -1.90 9.58
C THR A 74 5.42 -0.64 8.99
N VAL A 75 5.04 0.29 9.87
CA VAL A 75 4.43 1.56 9.46
C VAL A 75 5.46 2.45 8.76
N LYS A 76 5.05 3.03 7.63
CA LYS A 76 5.79 4.04 6.89
C LYS A 76 5.05 5.37 7.00
N LEU A 77 5.71 6.38 7.54
CA LEU A 77 5.10 7.66 7.89
C LEU A 77 5.31 8.76 6.82
N GLY A 78 6.18 8.48 5.87
CA GLY A 78 6.49 9.43 4.80
C GLY A 78 7.74 9.02 4.02
N ILE A 79 8.25 9.94 3.24
CA ILE A 79 9.42 9.77 2.38
C ILE A 79 10.40 10.91 2.62
N LEU A 80 11.64 10.59 2.96
CA LEU A 80 12.72 11.56 3.02
C LEU A 80 13.41 11.65 1.66
N PHE A 81 13.23 12.75 0.97
CA PHE A 81 13.94 13.06 -0.25
C PHE A 81 15.26 13.76 0.07
N LYS A 82 16.36 13.29 -0.53
CA LYS A 82 17.69 13.87 -0.39
C LYS A 82 18.20 14.31 -1.75
N ASN A 83 18.87 15.47 -1.81
CA ASN A 83 19.46 16.02 -3.03
C ASN A 83 18.44 16.32 -4.16
N TRP A 84 17.20 16.61 -3.81
CA TRP A 84 16.13 16.98 -4.75
C TRP A 84 15.88 18.48 -4.81
N THR A 85 16.42 19.22 -3.85
CA THR A 85 16.31 20.67 -3.76
C THR A 85 17.67 21.29 -3.45
N GLU A 86 17.83 22.59 -3.69
CA GLU A 86 19.03 23.35 -3.33
C GLU A 86 19.35 23.25 -1.83
N ASN A 87 18.34 23.12 -0.98
CA ASN A 87 18.47 22.92 0.46
C ASN A 87 18.80 21.48 0.88
N GLY A 88 19.03 20.60 -0.07
CA GLY A 88 19.58 19.28 0.12
C GLY A 88 18.58 18.18 0.53
N LYS A 89 17.56 18.43 1.34
CA LYS A 89 16.60 17.40 1.78
C LYS A 89 15.26 17.98 2.23
N TYR A 90 14.19 17.22 2.02
CA TYR A 90 12.88 17.46 2.64
C TYR A 90 12.17 16.14 2.96
N PHE A 91 11.27 16.17 3.93
CA PHE A 91 10.45 15.04 4.31
C PHE A 91 9.01 15.28 3.85
N HIS A 92 8.47 14.32 3.10
CA HIS A 92 7.08 14.28 2.68
C HIS A 92 6.33 13.28 3.56
N GLY A 93 5.56 13.79 4.50
CA GLY A 93 4.66 12.97 5.32
C GLY A 93 3.41 12.57 4.55
N PHE A 94 2.78 11.47 4.95
CA PHE A 94 1.50 11.02 4.35
C PHE A 94 0.28 11.68 4.98
N ASN A 95 0.46 12.77 5.70
CA ASN A 95 -0.66 13.49 6.30
C ASN A 95 -1.37 14.34 5.26
N GLU A 96 -2.69 14.36 5.31
CA GLU A 96 -3.46 15.40 4.66
C GLU A 96 -3.12 16.73 5.34
N CYS A 97 -2.39 17.57 4.64
CA CYS A 97 -2.35 18.96 5.01
C CYS A 97 -3.68 19.57 4.61
N ASN A 98 -4.49 19.95 5.57
CA ASN A 98 -5.58 20.90 5.34
C ASN A 98 -4.93 22.25 4.98
N VAL A 99 -4.55 22.36 3.73
CA VAL A 99 -4.11 23.64 3.17
C VAL A 99 -5.40 24.43 2.95
N ASP A 100 -5.52 25.54 3.65
CA ASP A 100 -6.53 26.53 3.32
C ASP A 100 -6.20 27.11 1.94
N ASN A 101 -6.74 26.49 0.91
CA ASN A 101 -6.57 26.90 -0.48
C ASN A 101 -7.17 28.30 -0.77
N SER A 102 -7.81 28.94 0.20
CA SER A 102 -8.41 30.26 0.02
C SER A 102 -7.36 31.36 -0.24
N LYS A 103 -6.09 31.10 0.03
CA LYS A 103 -5.01 32.09 -0.14
C LYS A 103 -4.08 31.84 -1.33
N GLY A 104 -4.28 30.77 -2.08
CA GLY A 104 -3.47 30.48 -3.28
C GLY A 104 -1.97 30.25 -3.04
N GLU A 105 -1.54 30.29 -1.81
CA GLU A 105 -0.16 30.06 -1.41
C GLU A 105 -0.03 28.64 -0.92
N TYR A 106 0.64 27.80 -1.70
CA TYR A 106 1.21 26.57 -1.14
C TYR A 106 2.35 27.04 -0.21
N PRO A 107 2.22 26.90 1.10
CA PRO A 107 3.30 27.29 1.97
C PRO A 107 4.50 26.39 1.61
N GLU A 108 5.63 26.99 1.25
CA GLU A 108 6.90 26.27 1.09
C GLU A 108 7.21 25.43 2.33
N SER A 109 6.65 25.82 3.45
CA SER A 109 6.59 25.08 4.68
C SER A 109 6.05 23.65 4.54
N LEU A 110 5.20 23.29 3.60
CA LEU A 110 4.78 21.90 3.38
C LEU A 110 5.93 20.99 2.96
N TYR A 111 6.94 21.52 2.32
CA TYR A 111 8.08 20.76 1.83
C TYR A 111 9.32 20.90 2.70
N SER A 112 9.40 21.94 3.51
CA SER A 112 10.59 22.26 4.30
C SER A 112 10.46 22.04 5.80
N ILE A 113 9.36 21.44 6.28
CA ILE A 113 9.08 21.41 7.71
C ILE A 113 9.89 20.35 8.46
N PRO A 114 10.90 20.78 9.20
CA PRO A 114 11.26 20.05 10.41
C PRO A 114 10.24 20.22 11.54
N ASN A 115 9.46 21.30 11.57
CA ASN A 115 8.72 21.68 12.77
C ASN A 115 7.28 22.20 12.58
N GLY A 116 6.70 22.11 11.40
CA GLY A 116 5.53 22.97 11.10
C GLY A 116 4.15 22.38 11.27
N THR A 117 3.97 21.07 11.32
CA THR A 117 2.70 20.48 11.70
C THR A 117 2.94 19.38 12.71
N PHE A 118 2.02 19.23 13.62
CA PHE A 118 2.05 18.22 14.67
C PHE A 118 2.48 16.83 14.17
N ASN A 119 2.13 16.48 12.96
CA ASN A 119 2.43 15.17 12.39
C ASN A 119 3.79 15.12 11.68
N GLY A 120 4.15 16.10 10.85
CA GLY A 120 5.39 16.06 10.08
C GLY A 120 6.65 16.10 10.94
N GLY A 121 6.77 17.07 11.83
CA GLY A 121 7.94 17.23 12.69
C GLY A 121 8.08 16.14 13.75
N THR A 122 6.97 15.71 14.33
CA THR A 122 6.97 14.65 15.33
C THR A 122 7.32 13.31 14.74
N LEU A 123 6.78 12.99 13.56
CA LEU A 123 7.05 11.73 12.87
C LEU A 123 8.49 11.67 12.34
N TYR A 124 9.01 12.77 11.81
CA TYR A 124 10.39 12.82 11.35
C TYR A 124 11.40 12.61 12.48
N ASN A 125 11.16 13.20 13.65
CA ASN A 125 12.10 13.14 14.76
C ASN A 125 11.93 11.92 15.67
N LYS A 126 10.78 11.28 15.70
CA LYS A 126 10.48 10.26 16.69
C LYS A 126 10.13 8.90 16.13
N ALA A 127 9.94 8.74 14.82
CA ALA A 127 9.61 7.46 14.20
C ALA A 127 8.71 6.57 15.10
N THR A 128 7.71 7.17 15.74
CA THR A 128 6.93 6.48 16.75
C THR A 128 5.83 5.68 16.08
N THR A 129 5.84 4.41 16.35
CA THR A 129 4.83 3.45 15.97
C THR A 129 3.65 3.44 16.95
N THR A 130 3.50 4.47 17.74
CA THR A 130 2.49 4.46 18.77
C THR A 130 1.23 5.13 18.30
N VAL A 131 0.21 4.37 18.41
CA VAL A 131 -1.21 4.62 18.58
C VAL A 131 -2.04 4.48 17.33
N PRO A 132 -2.95 3.53 17.33
CA PRO A 132 -4.09 3.52 16.46
C PRO A 132 -5.06 4.63 16.92
N SER A 133 -4.77 5.86 16.54
CA SER A 133 -5.78 6.90 16.54
C SER A 133 -6.64 6.74 15.30
N HIS A 134 -7.79 7.39 15.26
CA HIS A 134 -8.63 7.44 14.05
C HIS A 134 -7.82 7.85 12.80
N ASP A 135 -6.79 8.69 12.96
CA ASP A 135 -5.87 9.13 11.90
C ASP A 135 -4.92 8.04 11.41
N PHE A 136 -4.68 6.98 12.20
CA PHE A 136 -3.88 5.84 11.78
C PHE A 136 -4.43 5.17 10.52
N TYR A 137 -5.74 5.25 10.29
CA TYR A 137 -6.37 4.65 9.13
C TYR A 137 -6.04 5.30 7.78
N TYR A 138 -5.68 6.58 7.78
CA TYR A 138 -5.66 7.36 6.54
C TYR A 138 -4.28 7.90 6.17
N ASN A 139 -3.37 8.01 7.11
CA ASN A 139 -2.20 8.86 6.96
C ASN A 139 -0.87 8.11 7.07
N HIS A 140 -0.86 6.84 6.67
CA HIS A 140 0.36 6.05 6.64
C HIS A 140 0.40 5.13 5.43
N ALA A 141 1.58 4.62 5.15
CA ALA A 141 1.81 3.48 4.29
C ALA A 141 2.51 2.38 5.11
N VAL A 142 2.96 1.33 4.48
CA VAL A 142 3.65 0.23 5.15
C VAL A 142 4.88 -0.20 4.35
N HIS A 143 5.88 -0.72 5.07
CA HIS A 143 6.93 -1.54 4.48
C HIS A 143 6.50 -2.99 4.61
N ILE A 144 6.57 -3.73 3.53
CA ILE A 144 6.06 -5.10 3.41
C ILE A 144 7.16 -6.07 2.98
N ASP A 145 7.01 -7.33 3.35
CA ASP A 145 7.70 -8.44 2.73
C ASP A 145 6.84 -8.98 1.58
N THR A 146 7.40 -9.03 0.37
CA THR A 146 6.65 -9.41 -0.83
C THR A 146 6.16 -10.86 -0.81
N GLN A 147 6.84 -11.76 -0.11
CA GLN A 147 6.39 -13.15 0.03
C GLN A 147 5.21 -13.25 0.99
N LEU A 148 5.29 -12.55 2.11
CA LEU A 148 4.20 -12.55 3.09
C LEU A 148 2.93 -11.89 2.55
N ILE A 149 3.08 -10.79 1.81
CA ILE A 149 1.91 -10.10 1.25
C ILE A 149 1.25 -10.90 0.12
N THR A 150 2.02 -11.52 -0.76
CA THR A 150 1.45 -12.37 -1.82
C THR A 150 0.67 -13.54 -1.24
N LYS A 151 1.24 -14.20 -0.24
CA LYS A 151 0.53 -15.24 0.49
C LYS A 151 -0.76 -14.71 1.14
N TYR A 152 -0.67 -13.59 1.84
CA TYR A 152 -1.80 -12.98 2.54
C TYR A 152 -2.96 -12.64 1.60
N ILE A 153 -2.66 -12.03 0.43
CA ILE A 153 -3.68 -11.70 -0.55
C ILE A 153 -4.26 -12.98 -1.17
N LEU A 154 -3.42 -13.96 -1.50
CA LEU A 154 -3.89 -15.22 -2.08
C LEU A 154 -4.81 -15.96 -1.14
N ASP A 155 -4.44 -16.11 0.14
CA ASP A 155 -5.26 -16.78 1.16
C ASP A 155 -6.67 -16.13 1.29
N ASP A 156 -6.78 -14.80 1.03
CA ASP A 156 -8.06 -14.08 1.07
C ASP A 156 -8.95 -14.31 -0.16
N ILE A 157 -8.36 -14.60 -1.33
CA ILE A 157 -9.10 -14.66 -2.60
C ILE A 157 -9.06 -16.03 -3.30
N GLU A 158 -8.33 -17.01 -2.78
CA GLU A 158 -8.07 -18.28 -3.50
C GLU A 158 -9.33 -19.04 -3.85
N ASP A 159 -10.34 -19.03 -2.99
CA ASP A 159 -11.64 -19.67 -3.25
C ASP A 159 -12.47 -18.93 -4.31
N GLU A 160 -12.05 -17.74 -4.70
CA GLU A 160 -12.80 -16.88 -5.60
C GLU A 160 -12.19 -16.78 -7.00
N ILE A 161 -10.98 -17.31 -7.22
CA ILE A 161 -10.23 -17.24 -8.48
C ILE A 161 -9.78 -18.65 -8.92
N ASP A 162 -9.47 -18.79 -10.21
CA ASP A 162 -8.72 -19.96 -10.65
C ASP A 162 -7.22 -19.62 -10.61
N HIS A 163 -6.48 -20.21 -9.68
CA HIS A 163 -5.04 -20.05 -9.53
C HIS A 163 -4.33 -21.22 -10.19
N ILE A 164 -3.72 -21.00 -11.37
CA ILE A 164 -3.29 -22.03 -12.31
C ILE A 164 -1.77 -22.04 -12.41
N ASP A 165 -1.15 -23.15 -11.99
CA ASP A 165 0.27 -23.39 -12.18
C ASP A 165 0.51 -23.89 -13.60
N ASP A 166 0.94 -23.00 -14.49
CA ASP A 166 1.26 -23.31 -15.86
C ASP A 166 2.41 -22.43 -16.35
N VAL A 167 3.22 -22.98 -17.25
CA VAL A 167 4.35 -22.25 -17.84
C VAL A 167 3.82 -21.34 -18.93
N VAL A 168 3.85 -20.04 -18.67
CA VAL A 168 3.45 -19.01 -19.62
C VAL A 168 4.68 -18.37 -20.25
#